data_79fc3be490f6a8a45c91e0982bbf72cb
#
_entry.id   79fc3be490f6a8a45c91e0982bbf72cb
#
_cell.length_a   1.000
_cell.length_b   1.000
_cell.length_c   1.000
_cell.angle_alpha   90.00
_cell.angle_beta   90.00
_cell.angle_gamma   90.00
#
_symmetry.space_group_name_H-M   'P 1'
#
loop_
_entity.id
_entity.type
_entity.pdbx_description
1 polymer ?
#
loop_
_entity_poly.entity_id
_entity_poly.type
_entity_poly.pdbx_seq_one_letter_code
_entity_poly.pdbx_strand_id
1 'polypeptide(L)'
;IVFAMRNPWALYWKQSILFILSGLCPLLVSFYATFSGADMPISATPMSFIVTVVLNGIAINHLHMLDVTPVANNHILEAISDGYLVLSESGLVLNYNKHFQKLFGEEYGIEENRLLSNCVRKEDINQKTAVYNMLTAIHASREGMTKISYERSVAISVDDRTRMCYFIVDVLPLEVDQRIVGFALLFKNITQLRESMQTIQKNQERMLEQER
;
A
#
# COMPACT_ATOMS: atom_id res chain seq x y z
N ILE A 1 -13.87 1.28 -3.81
CA ILE A 1 -12.42 1.52 -3.97
C ILE A 1 -11.64 0.61 -3.01
N VAL A 2 -11.96 0.59 -1.71
CA VAL A 2 -11.29 -0.26 -0.69
C VAL A 2 -11.35 -1.76 -1.02
N PHE A 3 -12.43 -2.24 -1.63
CA PHE A 3 -12.59 -3.65 -2.00
C PHE A 3 -11.72 -4.07 -3.19
N ALA A 4 -11.40 -3.14 -4.11
CA ALA A 4 -10.53 -3.40 -5.26
C ALA A 4 -9.05 -3.51 -4.86
N MET A 5 -8.62 -2.78 -3.82
CA MET A 5 -7.26 -2.91 -3.26
C MET A 5 -6.99 -4.26 -2.61
N ARG A 6 -8.04 -4.99 -2.21
CA ARG A 6 -7.92 -6.25 -1.45
C ARG A 6 -7.64 -7.48 -2.34
N ASN A 7 -7.89 -7.40 -3.66
CA ASN A 7 -7.61 -8.51 -4.58
C ASN A 7 -7.42 -8.00 -6.03
N PRO A 8 -6.24 -7.47 -6.39
CA PRO A 8 -5.98 -7.00 -7.76
C PRO A 8 -6.17 -8.13 -8.78
N TRP A 9 -5.86 -9.37 -8.42
CA TRP A 9 -6.05 -10.56 -9.26
C TRP A 9 -7.51 -10.78 -9.68
N ALA A 10 -8.48 -10.56 -8.77
CA ALA A 10 -9.89 -10.75 -9.08
C ALA A 10 -10.43 -9.70 -10.09
N LEU A 11 -9.90 -8.48 -10.05
CA LEU A 11 -10.27 -7.42 -11.00
C LEU A 11 -9.66 -7.70 -12.37
N TYR A 12 -8.36 -8.02 -12.44
CA TYR A 12 -7.67 -8.37 -13.68
C TYR A 12 -8.28 -9.61 -14.35
N TRP A 13 -8.67 -10.60 -13.56
CA TRP A 13 -9.34 -11.80 -14.09
C TRP A 13 -10.67 -11.47 -14.76
N LYS A 14 -11.50 -10.64 -14.15
CA LYS A 14 -12.78 -10.20 -14.73
C LYS A 14 -12.58 -9.37 -16.01
N GLN A 15 -11.61 -8.47 -16.01
CA GLN A 15 -11.23 -7.69 -17.17
C GLN A 15 -10.76 -8.59 -18.33
N SER A 16 -9.88 -9.56 -18.04
CA SER A 16 -9.36 -10.50 -19.03
C SER A 16 -10.44 -11.39 -19.64
N ILE A 17 -11.36 -11.90 -18.82
CA ILE A 17 -12.49 -12.71 -19.31
C ILE A 17 -13.37 -11.89 -20.25
N LEU A 18 -13.73 -10.67 -19.86
CA LEU A 18 -14.59 -9.82 -20.68
C LEU A 18 -13.91 -9.48 -22.04
N PHE A 19 -12.61 -9.22 -22.02
CA PHE A 19 -11.84 -8.94 -23.21
C PHE A 19 -11.74 -10.16 -24.14
N ILE A 20 -11.47 -11.35 -23.60
CA ILE A 20 -11.45 -12.61 -24.35
C ILE A 20 -12.83 -12.90 -24.96
N LEU A 21 -13.91 -12.73 -24.16
CA LEU A 21 -15.28 -12.96 -24.60
C LEU A 21 -15.67 -11.99 -25.73
N SER A 22 -15.26 -10.73 -25.63
CA SER A 22 -15.53 -9.74 -26.69
C SER A 22 -14.84 -10.10 -28.00
N GLY A 23 -13.61 -10.60 -27.97
CA GLY A 23 -12.86 -11.03 -29.15
C GLY A 23 -13.36 -12.34 -29.75
N LEU A 24 -13.89 -13.26 -28.93
CA LEU A 24 -14.47 -14.51 -29.37
C LEU A 24 -15.78 -14.32 -30.15
N CYS A 25 -16.58 -13.31 -29.88
CA CYS A 25 -17.87 -13.06 -30.46
C CYS A 25 -17.81 -13.01 -32.03
N PRO A 26 -17.02 -12.12 -32.68
CA PRO A 26 -16.92 -12.07 -34.11
C PRO A 26 -16.29 -13.32 -34.71
N LEU A 27 -15.37 -13.99 -34.03
CA LEU A 27 -14.76 -15.23 -34.47
C LEU A 27 -15.78 -16.38 -34.56
N LEU A 28 -16.63 -16.54 -33.54
CA LEU A 28 -17.68 -17.55 -33.51
C LEU A 28 -18.73 -17.31 -34.60
N VAL A 29 -19.15 -16.05 -34.80
CA VAL A 29 -20.10 -15.69 -35.85
C VAL A 29 -19.48 -16.00 -37.24
N SER A 30 -18.24 -15.62 -37.47
CA SER A 30 -17.53 -15.87 -38.73
C SER A 30 -17.34 -17.37 -38.96
N PHE A 31 -16.94 -18.12 -37.94
CA PHE A 31 -16.80 -19.58 -38.03
C PHE A 31 -18.12 -20.26 -38.34
N TYR A 32 -19.20 -19.91 -37.65
CA TYR A 32 -20.51 -20.43 -37.91
C TYR A 32 -20.99 -20.11 -39.32
N ALA A 33 -20.82 -18.87 -39.80
CA ALA A 33 -21.18 -18.45 -41.13
C ALA A 33 -20.43 -19.27 -42.24
N THR A 34 -19.18 -19.65 -41.98
CA THR A 34 -18.34 -20.39 -42.92
C THR A 34 -18.71 -21.89 -42.99
N PHE A 35 -18.97 -22.49 -41.83
CA PHE A 35 -19.09 -23.97 -41.73
C PHE A 35 -20.52 -24.48 -41.65
N SER A 36 -21.52 -23.67 -41.30
CA SER A 36 -22.91 -24.14 -41.12
C SER A 36 -23.67 -24.32 -42.43
N GLY A 37 -23.16 -23.79 -43.56
CA GLY A 37 -23.89 -23.79 -44.83
C GLY A 37 -25.24 -23.04 -44.80
N ALA A 38 -25.50 -22.30 -43.72
CA ALA A 38 -26.71 -21.49 -43.56
C ALA A 38 -26.56 -20.17 -44.32
N ASP A 39 -27.63 -19.74 -45.01
CA ASP A 39 -27.68 -18.41 -45.65
C ASP A 39 -27.71 -17.30 -44.61
N MET A 40 -26.55 -17.00 -44.06
CA MET A 40 -26.38 -15.88 -43.12
C MET A 40 -26.36 -14.55 -43.87
N PRO A 41 -27.08 -13.52 -43.40
CA PRO A 41 -26.98 -12.19 -44.00
C PRO A 41 -25.54 -11.69 -43.95
N ILE A 42 -25.06 -11.11 -45.06
CA ILE A 42 -23.69 -10.55 -45.20
C ILE A 42 -23.36 -9.56 -44.04
N SER A 43 -24.36 -8.96 -43.45
CA SER A 43 -24.24 -8.04 -42.32
C SER A 43 -23.99 -8.70 -40.95
N ALA A 44 -24.09 -10.04 -40.84
CA ALA A 44 -23.96 -10.73 -39.53
C ALA A 44 -22.58 -10.55 -38.91
N THR A 45 -21.51 -10.67 -39.68
CA THR A 45 -20.13 -10.45 -39.21
C THR A 45 -19.86 -8.99 -38.81
N PRO A 46 -20.20 -7.96 -39.59
CA PRO A 46 -20.11 -6.57 -39.16
C PRO A 46 -20.92 -6.26 -37.89
N MET A 47 -22.13 -6.83 -37.76
CA MET A 47 -22.96 -6.64 -36.56
C MET A 47 -22.31 -7.22 -35.29
N SER A 48 -21.59 -8.33 -35.41
CA SER A 48 -20.88 -8.90 -34.25
C SER A 48 -19.78 -7.99 -33.70
N PHE A 49 -19.16 -7.15 -34.56
CA PHE A 49 -18.20 -6.15 -34.12
C PHE A 49 -18.84 -5.03 -33.24
N ILE A 50 -20.11 -4.71 -33.49
CA ILE A 50 -20.83 -3.74 -32.65
C ILE A 50 -20.94 -4.29 -31.21
N VAL A 51 -21.25 -5.57 -31.05
CA VAL A 51 -21.27 -6.24 -29.76
C VAL A 51 -19.89 -6.16 -29.08
N THR A 52 -18.81 -6.41 -29.82
CA THR A 52 -17.45 -6.31 -29.35
C THR A 52 -17.13 -4.89 -28.85
N VAL A 53 -17.51 -3.85 -29.60
CA VAL A 53 -17.28 -2.45 -29.22
C VAL A 53 -18.05 -2.11 -27.93
N VAL A 54 -19.31 -2.55 -27.79
CA VAL A 54 -20.09 -2.33 -26.59
C VAL A 54 -19.46 -3.03 -25.38
N LEU A 55 -19.07 -4.29 -25.51
CA LEU A 55 -18.41 -5.04 -24.43
C LEU A 55 -17.09 -4.40 -23.98
N ASN A 56 -16.28 -3.95 -24.94
CA ASN A 56 -15.03 -3.24 -24.63
C ASN A 56 -15.29 -1.87 -24.00
N GLY A 57 -16.34 -1.14 -24.44
CA GLY A 57 -16.76 0.11 -23.81
C GLY A 57 -17.18 -0.09 -22.35
N ILE A 58 -17.88 -1.18 -22.06
CA ILE A 58 -18.21 -1.58 -20.69
C ILE A 58 -16.94 -1.91 -19.89
N ALA A 59 -16.01 -2.67 -20.47
CA ALA A 59 -14.75 -3.02 -19.83
C ALA A 59 -13.94 -1.79 -19.43
N ILE A 60 -13.85 -0.81 -20.34
CA ILE A 60 -13.11 0.44 -20.10
C ILE A 60 -13.80 1.27 -19.03
N ASN A 61 -15.11 1.46 -19.14
CA ASN A 61 -15.84 2.40 -18.29
C ASN A 61 -16.17 1.84 -16.90
N HIS A 62 -16.65 0.60 -16.81
CA HIS A 62 -17.07 0.02 -15.53
C HIS A 62 -15.96 -0.77 -14.80
N LEU A 63 -15.02 -1.36 -15.53
CA LEU A 63 -13.93 -2.12 -14.93
C LEU A 63 -12.63 -1.33 -14.86
N HIS A 64 -12.63 -0.04 -15.23
CA HIS A 64 -11.44 0.82 -15.19
C HIS A 64 -10.20 0.17 -15.83
N MET A 65 -10.40 -0.47 -17.00
CA MET A 65 -9.36 -1.28 -17.64
C MET A 65 -8.11 -0.50 -18.02
N LEU A 66 -8.24 0.80 -18.30
CA LEU A 66 -7.13 1.69 -18.65
C LEU A 66 -6.62 2.49 -17.44
N ASP A 67 -7.12 2.21 -16.24
CA ASP A 67 -6.71 2.92 -15.04
C ASP A 67 -5.37 2.38 -14.52
N VAL A 68 -4.30 3.14 -14.72
CA VAL A 68 -2.94 2.83 -14.25
C VAL A 68 -2.71 3.26 -12.81
N THR A 69 -3.69 3.93 -12.19
CA THR A 69 -3.59 4.52 -10.84
C THR A 69 -3.16 3.51 -9.76
N PRO A 70 -3.67 2.25 -9.73
CA PRO A 70 -3.24 1.29 -8.71
C PRO A 70 -1.75 0.91 -8.83
N VAL A 71 -1.25 0.78 -10.06
CA VAL A 71 0.15 0.41 -10.30
C VAL A 71 1.08 1.58 -9.96
N ALA A 72 0.71 2.81 -10.39
CA ALA A 72 1.48 4.01 -10.08
C ALA A 72 1.53 4.26 -8.56
N ASN A 73 0.42 4.10 -7.84
CA ASN A 73 0.39 4.27 -6.39
C ASN A 73 1.31 3.29 -5.66
N ASN A 74 1.34 2.03 -6.06
CA ASN A 74 2.24 1.05 -5.45
C ASN A 74 3.72 1.39 -5.71
N HIS A 75 4.07 1.80 -6.93
CA HIS A 75 5.43 2.22 -7.25
C HIS A 75 5.85 3.50 -6.51
N ILE A 76 4.96 4.47 -6.36
CA ILE A 76 5.22 5.69 -5.60
C ILE A 76 5.42 5.35 -4.11
N LEU A 77 4.56 4.54 -3.54
CA LEU A 77 4.67 4.11 -2.15
C LEU A 77 5.94 3.27 -1.89
N GLU A 78 6.36 2.44 -2.84
CA GLU A 78 7.64 1.72 -2.74
C GLU A 78 8.87 2.63 -2.94
N ALA A 79 8.76 3.69 -3.72
CA ALA A 79 9.83 4.66 -3.96
C ALA A 79 10.04 5.64 -2.79
N ILE A 80 9.07 5.77 -1.89
CA ILE A 80 9.22 6.54 -0.65
C ILE A 80 10.26 5.82 0.23
N SER A 81 11.35 6.54 0.56
CA SER A 81 12.44 6.02 1.41
C SER A 81 12.01 5.73 2.84
N ASP A 82 10.83 6.17 3.23
CA ASP A 82 10.24 5.98 4.54
C ASP A 82 9.43 4.68 4.61
N GLY A 83 9.41 4.04 5.79
CA GLY A 83 8.57 2.87 6.02
C GLY A 83 7.09 3.26 6.13
N TYR A 84 6.19 2.44 5.61
CA TYR A 84 4.76 2.58 5.91
C TYR A 84 4.13 1.24 6.29
N LEU A 85 3.09 1.32 7.10
CA LEU A 85 2.24 0.22 7.53
C LEU A 85 0.78 0.67 7.47
N VAL A 86 -0.07 -0.10 6.80
CA VAL A 86 -1.52 0.15 6.72
C VAL A 86 -2.27 -0.93 7.48
N LEU A 87 -3.18 -0.49 8.35
CA LEU A 87 -4.00 -1.36 9.18
C LEU A 87 -5.49 -1.13 8.89
N SER A 88 -6.29 -2.18 9.06
CA SER A 88 -7.75 -2.04 9.10
C SER A 88 -8.19 -1.35 10.40
N GLU A 89 -9.46 -1.01 10.49
CA GLU A 89 -10.07 -0.51 11.73
C GLU A 89 -9.86 -1.46 12.92
N SER A 90 -9.86 -2.77 12.68
CA SER A 90 -9.64 -3.79 13.72
C SER A 90 -8.17 -4.00 14.09
N GLY A 91 -7.22 -3.30 13.43
CA GLY A 91 -5.78 -3.49 13.64
C GLY A 91 -5.19 -4.67 12.86
N LEU A 92 -5.90 -5.17 11.84
CA LEU A 92 -5.37 -6.20 10.93
C LEU A 92 -4.38 -5.53 9.96
N VAL A 93 -3.20 -6.10 9.80
CA VAL A 93 -2.19 -5.64 8.84
C VAL A 93 -2.70 -5.87 7.42
N LEU A 94 -2.89 -4.78 6.67
CA LEU A 94 -3.38 -4.82 5.30
C LEU A 94 -2.26 -4.74 4.28
N ASN A 95 -1.29 -3.87 4.51
CA ASN A 95 -0.18 -3.64 3.58
C ASN A 95 0.98 -2.93 4.27
N TYR A 96 2.19 -3.10 3.76
CA TYR A 96 3.40 -2.37 4.14
C TYR A 96 4.41 -2.38 2.99
N ASN A 97 5.41 -1.46 3.01
CA ASN A 97 6.47 -1.45 2.01
C ASN A 97 7.71 -2.23 2.45
N LYS A 98 8.62 -2.43 1.49
CA LYS A 98 9.89 -3.12 1.73
C LYS A 98 10.77 -2.42 2.77
N HIS A 99 10.71 -1.08 2.88
CA HIS A 99 11.46 -0.33 3.89
C HIS A 99 10.97 -0.65 5.30
N PHE A 100 9.65 -0.66 5.51
CA PHE A 100 9.07 -1.09 6.78
C PHE A 100 9.43 -2.54 7.11
N GLN A 101 9.31 -3.44 6.11
CA GLN A 101 9.62 -4.86 6.30
C GLN A 101 11.06 -5.09 6.77
N LYS A 102 12.04 -4.42 6.15
CA LYS A 102 13.44 -4.53 6.54
C LYS A 102 13.74 -3.97 7.93
N LEU A 103 13.04 -2.90 8.34
CA LEU A 103 13.30 -2.21 9.60
C LEU A 103 12.56 -2.85 10.77
N PHE A 104 11.35 -3.35 10.53
CA PHE A 104 10.44 -3.80 11.58
C PHE A 104 9.77 -5.14 11.28
N GLY A 105 9.50 -5.47 10.00
CA GLY A 105 8.68 -6.61 9.62
C GLY A 105 9.28 -7.94 10.02
N GLU A 106 10.56 -8.14 9.70
CA GLU A 106 11.26 -9.41 9.98
C GLU A 106 11.51 -9.58 11.47
N GLU A 107 11.97 -8.54 12.14
CA GLU A 107 12.31 -8.59 13.56
C GLU A 107 11.07 -8.77 14.43
N TYR A 108 9.97 -8.08 14.11
CA TYR A 108 8.73 -8.13 14.91
C TYR A 108 7.73 -9.18 14.41
N GLY A 109 8.02 -9.89 13.32
CA GLY A 109 7.12 -10.91 12.76
C GLY A 109 5.79 -10.31 12.27
N ILE A 110 5.83 -9.07 11.75
CA ILE A 110 4.65 -8.38 11.22
C ILE A 110 4.42 -8.91 9.80
N GLU A 111 3.28 -9.56 9.61
CA GLU A 111 2.87 -10.18 8.35
C GLU A 111 1.48 -9.68 7.95
N GLU A 112 1.23 -9.63 6.64
CA GLU A 112 -0.10 -9.31 6.12
C GLU A 112 -1.16 -10.30 6.60
N ASN A 113 -2.37 -9.83 6.77
CA ASN A 113 -3.52 -10.57 7.27
C ASN A 113 -3.40 -11.11 8.71
N ARG A 114 -2.49 -10.54 9.51
CA ARG A 114 -2.39 -10.80 10.95
C ARG A 114 -2.75 -9.55 11.75
N LEU A 115 -3.31 -9.76 12.94
CA LEU A 115 -3.54 -8.65 13.88
C LEU A 115 -2.20 -8.16 14.41
N LEU A 116 -1.99 -6.85 14.41
CA LEU A 116 -0.76 -6.22 14.91
C LEU A 116 -0.49 -6.62 16.38
N SER A 117 -1.54 -6.74 17.20
CA SER A 117 -1.45 -7.19 18.59
C SER A 117 -0.89 -8.61 18.75
N ASN A 118 -1.06 -9.46 17.73
CA ASN A 118 -0.60 -10.86 17.75
C ASN A 118 0.82 -11.03 17.20
N CYS A 119 1.40 -9.98 16.63
CA CYS A 119 2.76 -10.01 16.08
C CYS A 119 3.85 -9.92 17.15
N VAL A 120 3.48 -9.74 18.41
CA VAL A 120 4.43 -9.64 19.53
C VAL A 120 4.91 -11.03 19.93
N ARG A 121 6.19 -11.32 19.76
CA ARG A 121 6.80 -12.49 20.38
C ARG A 121 6.86 -12.27 21.91
N LYS A 122 6.36 -13.23 22.70
CA LYS A 122 6.11 -13.07 24.14
C LYS A 122 7.37 -12.77 24.99
N GLU A 123 8.57 -12.87 24.45
CA GLU A 123 9.83 -12.84 25.20
C GLU A 123 10.63 -11.55 25.05
N ASP A 124 10.37 -10.72 24.03
CA ASP A 124 11.13 -9.49 23.80
C ASP A 124 10.39 -8.23 24.27
N ILE A 125 10.96 -7.57 25.30
CA ILE A 125 10.41 -6.35 25.89
C ILE A 125 10.41 -5.20 24.89
N ASN A 126 11.45 -5.09 24.02
CA ASN A 126 11.57 -4.01 23.05
C ASN A 126 10.50 -4.13 21.95
N GLN A 127 10.21 -5.35 21.50
CA GLN A 127 9.15 -5.63 20.55
C GLN A 127 7.78 -5.30 21.14
N LYS A 128 7.51 -5.72 22.39
CA LYS A 128 6.27 -5.39 23.12
C LYS A 128 6.07 -3.88 23.18
N THR A 129 7.12 -3.14 23.56
CA THR A 129 7.06 -1.68 23.66
C THR A 129 6.80 -1.04 22.30
N ALA A 130 7.38 -1.57 21.20
CA ALA A 130 7.16 -1.07 19.87
C ALA A 130 5.70 -1.17 19.44
N VAL A 131 5.17 -2.38 19.49
CA VAL A 131 3.79 -2.66 19.10
C VAL A 131 2.81 -1.97 20.05
N TYR A 132 3.09 -1.93 21.35
CA TYR A 132 2.29 -1.22 22.32
C TYR A 132 2.19 0.27 22.01
N ASN A 133 3.31 0.94 21.67
CA ASN A 133 3.29 2.35 21.29
C ASN A 133 2.49 2.60 20.02
N MET A 134 2.61 1.70 19.01
CA MET A 134 1.79 1.78 17.80
C MET A 134 0.30 1.66 18.13
N LEU A 135 -0.09 0.68 18.95
CA LEU A 135 -1.48 0.45 19.34
C LEU A 135 -2.03 1.62 20.16
N THR A 136 -1.23 2.17 21.09
CA THR A 136 -1.61 3.34 21.87
C THR A 136 -1.83 4.58 21.01
N ALA A 137 -0.92 4.82 20.05
CA ALA A 137 -1.06 5.94 19.11
C ALA A 137 -2.27 5.76 18.16
N ILE A 138 -2.57 4.54 17.73
CA ILE A 138 -3.77 4.22 16.95
C ILE A 138 -5.02 4.50 17.77
N HIS A 139 -5.05 4.11 19.05
CA HIS A 139 -6.19 4.39 19.94
C HIS A 139 -6.41 5.88 20.12
N ALA A 140 -5.35 6.63 20.42
CA ALA A 140 -5.41 8.08 20.54
C ALA A 140 -5.84 8.77 19.25
N SER A 141 -5.35 8.31 18.09
CA SER A 141 -5.77 8.81 16.77
C SER A 141 -7.24 8.51 16.46
N ARG A 142 -7.74 7.36 16.91
CA ARG A 142 -9.17 6.99 16.79
C ARG A 142 -10.06 7.88 17.61
N GLU A 143 -9.72 8.13 18.88
CA GLU A 143 -10.53 8.97 19.77
C GLU A 143 -10.55 10.43 19.35
N GLY A 144 -9.40 10.96 18.92
CA GLY A 144 -9.27 12.35 18.50
C GLY A 144 -9.65 12.62 17.04
N MET A 145 -9.85 11.59 16.22
CA MET A 145 -9.97 11.70 14.74
C MET A 145 -8.88 12.58 14.14
N THR A 146 -7.66 12.50 14.69
CA THR A 146 -6.55 13.37 14.32
C THR A 146 -5.28 12.57 14.09
N LYS A 147 -4.37 13.18 13.34
CA LYS A 147 -3.02 12.67 13.20
C LYS A 147 -2.30 12.71 14.55
N ILE A 148 -1.68 11.61 14.94
CA ILE A 148 -0.78 11.51 16.10
C ILE A 148 0.64 11.27 15.60
N SER A 149 1.61 11.99 16.17
CA SER A 149 3.03 11.82 15.85
C SER A 149 3.81 11.57 17.14
N TYR A 150 4.76 10.63 17.07
CA TYR A 150 5.69 10.38 18.19
C TYR A 150 7.08 10.01 17.66
N GLU A 151 8.10 10.29 18.48
CA GLU A 151 9.47 9.89 18.16
C GLU A 151 9.77 8.51 18.73
N ARG A 152 10.58 7.75 17.99
CA ARG A 152 11.08 6.46 18.41
C ARG A 152 12.54 6.26 17.98
N SER A 153 13.35 5.73 18.87
CA SER A 153 14.68 5.20 18.54
C SER A 153 14.64 3.68 18.45
N VAL A 154 15.33 3.15 17.45
CA VAL A 154 15.46 1.71 17.21
C VAL A 154 16.92 1.39 16.95
N ALA A 155 17.44 0.36 17.62
CA ALA A 155 18.76 -0.18 17.37
C ALA A 155 18.67 -1.13 16.17
N ILE A 156 19.28 -0.76 15.04
CA ILE A 156 19.30 -1.57 13.82
C ILE A 156 20.68 -2.17 13.65
N SER A 157 20.74 -3.48 13.48
CA SER A 157 22.00 -4.18 13.20
C SER A 157 22.19 -4.26 11.69
N VAL A 158 23.23 -3.59 11.18
CA VAL A 158 23.66 -3.63 9.78
C VAL A 158 25.12 -4.05 9.75
N ASP A 159 25.46 -5.11 9.03
CA ASP A 159 26.83 -5.61 8.87
C ASP A 159 27.58 -5.77 10.22
N ASP A 160 27.00 -6.48 11.17
CA ASP A 160 27.52 -6.70 12.54
C ASP A 160 27.77 -5.44 13.39
N ARG A 161 27.30 -4.28 12.93
CA ARG A 161 27.33 -3.04 13.70
C ARG A 161 25.94 -2.60 14.08
N THR A 162 25.70 -2.43 15.38
CA THR A 162 24.45 -1.87 15.88
C THR A 162 24.49 -0.34 15.78
N ARG A 163 23.57 0.25 15.02
CA ARG A 163 23.39 1.70 14.90
C ARG A 163 22.03 2.10 15.44
N MET A 164 22.01 3.17 16.25
CA MET A 164 20.74 3.78 16.68
C MET A 164 20.16 4.61 15.55
N CYS A 165 18.96 4.28 15.13
CA CYS A 165 18.18 5.05 14.16
C CYS A 165 17.01 5.72 14.84
N TYR A 166 16.71 6.93 14.41
CA TYR A 166 15.62 7.76 14.97
C TYR A 166 14.51 7.93 13.95
N PHE A 167 13.29 7.68 14.37
CA PHE A 167 12.11 7.75 13.51
C PHE A 167 11.07 8.69 14.12
N ILE A 168 10.40 9.46 13.26
CA ILE A 168 9.10 10.05 13.57
C ILE A 168 8.05 9.09 13.01
N VAL A 169 7.17 8.63 13.86
CA VAL A 169 6.03 7.78 13.47
C VAL A 169 4.78 8.63 13.46
N ASP A 170 4.25 8.84 12.27
CA ASP A 170 2.98 9.53 12.04
C ASP A 170 1.87 8.50 11.91
N VAL A 171 0.86 8.56 12.75
CA VAL A 171 -0.36 7.73 12.69
C VAL A 171 -1.50 8.58 12.16
N LEU A 172 -2.04 8.20 11.00
CA LEU A 172 -3.12 8.91 10.33
C LEU A 172 -4.37 8.01 10.25
N PRO A 173 -5.54 8.48 10.70
CA PRO A 173 -6.78 7.78 10.46
C PRO A 173 -7.13 7.86 8.98
N LEU A 174 -7.57 6.74 8.42
CA LEU A 174 -8.09 6.66 7.04
C LEU A 174 -9.60 6.72 7.10
N GLU A 175 -10.18 7.78 6.55
CA GLU A 175 -11.62 8.04 6.62
C GLU A 175 -12.28 7.87 5.25
N VAL A 176 -13.45 7.27 5.24
CA VAL A 176 -14.37 7.22 4.10
C VAL A 176 -15.76 7.55 4.63
N ASP A 177 -16.44 8.52 4.05
CA ASP A 177 -17.77 8.96 4.45
C ASP A 177 -17.90 9.25 5.96
N GLN A 178 -16.92 9.95 6.52
CA GLN A 178 -16.81 10.30 7.96
C GLN A 178 -16.72 9.08 8.91
N ARG A 179 -16.31 7.92 8.38
CA ARG A 179 -16.05 6.74 9.19
C ARG A 179 -14.61 6.31 9.04
N ILE A 180 -13.97 5.97 10.14
CA ILE A 180 -12.60 5.42 10.11
C ILE A 180 -12.68 4.00 9.54
N VAL A 181 -11.99 3.77 8.43
CA VAL A 181 -11.88 2.46 7.79
C VAL A 181 -10.54 1.77 8.08
N GLY A 182 -9.59 2.50 8.65
CA GLY A 182 -8.28 1.99 8.98
C GLY A 182 -7.31 3.07 9.44
N PHE A 183 -6.04 2.72 9.51
CA PHE A 183 -4.95 3.60 9.93
C PHE A 183 -3.74 3.42 9.03
N ALA A 184 -3.06 4.52 8.69
CA ALA A 184 -1.76 4.51 8.05
C ALA A 184 -0.69 4.99 9.03
N LEU A 185 0.36 4.21 9.21
CA LEU A 185 1.53 4.57 10.01
C LEU A 185 2.69 4.84 9.06
N LEU A 186 3.28 6.02 9.15
CA LEU A 186 4.44 6.44 8.35
C LEU A 186 5.66 6.56 9.25
N PHE A 187 6.75 5.88 8.90
CA PHE A 187 8.00 5.82 9.67
C PHE A 187 9.07 6.63 8.96
N LYS A 188 9.18 7.91 9.30
CA LYS A 188 10.18 8.83 8.71
C LYS A 188 11.51 8.69 9.42
N ASN A 189 12.56 8.33 8.70
CA ASN A 189 13.90 8.25 9.25
C ASN A 189 14.50 9.65 9.38
N ILE A 190 14.72 10.11 10.61
CA ILE A 190 15.31 11.42 10.93
C ILE A 190 16.74 11.31 11.46
N THR A 191 17.38 10.15 11.35
CA THR A 191 18.73 9.91 11.91
C THR A 191 19.74 10.90 11.35
N GLN A 192 19.80 11.05 10.03
CA GLN A 192 20.75 11.96 9.38
C GLN A 192 20.49 13.43 9.73
N LEU A 193 19.19 13.81 9.81
CA LEU A 193 18.81 15.16 10.23
C LEU A 193 19.28 15.45 11.65
N ARG A 194 19.08 14.52 12.57
CA ARG A 194 19.48 14.65 13.97
C ARG A 194 21.00 14.73 14.13
N GLU A 195 21.75 13.87 13.42
CA GLU A 195 23.23 13.91 13.41
C GLU A 195 23.76 15.24 12.86
N SER A 196 23.14 15.77 11.80
CA SER A 196 23.50 17.06 11.22
C SER A 196 23.24 18.22 12.19
N MET A 197 22.07 18.21 12.85
CA MET A 197 21.71 19.23 13.86
C MET A 197 22.68 19.20 15.04
N GLN A 198 23.04 18.04 15.56
CA GLN A 198 24.02 17.91 16.64
C GLN A 198 25.41 18.42 16.24
N THR A 199 25.83 18.17 14.99
CA THR A 199 27.09 18.66 14.45
C THR A 199 27.10 20.19 14.36
N ILE A 200 26.01 20.79 13.88
CA ILE A 200 25.86 22.26 13.78
C ILE A 200 25.91 22.88 15.18
N GLN A 201 25.13 22.32 16.11
CA GLN A 201 25.12 22.83 17.49
C GLN A 201 26.52 22.77 18.13
N LYS A 202 27.22 21.65 18.00
CA LYS A 202 28.58 21.49 18.52
C LYS A 202 29.57 22.48 17.90
N ASN A 203 29.42 22.77 16.61
CA ASN A 203 30.27 23.76 15.93
C ASN A 203 29.95 25.18 16.42
N GLN A 204 28.69 25.53 16.67
CA GLN A 204 28.30 26.82 17.23
C GLN A 204 28.86 27.01 18.65
N GLU A 205 28.76 25.99 19.50
CA GLU A 205 29.31 26.03 20.85
C GLU A 205 30.83 26.26 20.82
N ARG A 206 31.55 25.56 19.92
CA ARG A 206 33.02 25.76 19.77
C ARG A 206 33.38 27.17 19.28
N MET A 207 32.60 27.75 18.35
CA MET A 207 32.85 29.12 17.89
C MET A 207 32.64 30.15 19.01
N LEU A 208 31.60 29.98 19.84
CA LEU A 208 31.34 30.83 20.99
C LEU A 208 32.43 30.72 22.08
N GLU A 209 33.06 29.55 22.24
CA GLU A 209 34.20 29.35 23.14
C GLU A 209 35.48 29.98 22.62
N GLN A 210 35.70 30.08 21.30
CA GLN A 210 36.85 30.73 20.69
C GLN A 210 36.79 32.25 20.69
N GLU A 211 35.59 32.83 20.76
CA GLU A 211 35.36 34.29 20.80
C GLU A 211 35.44 34.85 22.25
N ARG A 212 35.56 34.00 23.26
CA ARG A 212 35.75 34.37 24.68
C ARG A 212 37.17 34.40 25.09
#